data_5896e50844ade5ee86be92eb5989dc08
#
_entry.id   5896e50844ade5ee86be92eb5989dc08
#
_cell.length_a   1.000
_cell.length_b   1.000
_cell.length_c   1.000
_cell.angle_alpha   90.00
_cell.angle_beta   90.00
_cell.angle_gamma   90.00
#
_symmetry.space_group_name_H-M   'P 1'
#
loop_
_entity.id
_entity.type
_entity.pdbx_description
1 polymer ?
#
loop_
_entity_poly.entity_id
_entity_poly.type
_entity_poly.pdbx_seq_one_letter_code
_entity_poly.pdbx_strand_id
1 'polypeptide(L)'
;MNIRIGDIVRFISEKMEGKVTGIIDNTTVNIFVDDYGFEIPASTSDLVVIHSDFTPSKPDSSSVTQVQKGVTMESGDTLYFAIVPDNFNNLPDSRYELFLVNDTQQTCLYSIAFRHGEKYSGISAGNCNPDSTCPIGTYSLKDIDAGIKAVHIQAIFFKKGSTTPRTPIEAEVKINTCLL
;
A
#
# COMPACT_ATOMS: atom_id res chain seq x y z
N MET A 1 26.47 3.97 7.10
CA MET A 1 25.22 4.52 6.54
C MET A 1 24.25 3.37 6.47
N ASN A 2 23.02 3.50 6.98
CA ASN A 2 22.12 2.35 7.09
C ASN A 2 21.06 2.47 5.99
N ILE A 3 21.32 1.87 4.82
CA ILE A 3 20.41 1.81 3.69
C ILE A 3 19.43 0.65 3.93
N ARG A 4 18.14 0.86 3.67
CA ARG A 4 17.06 -0.11 3.89
C ARG A 4 16.29 -0.34 2.60
N ILE A 5 15.64 -1.50 2.52
CA ILE A 5 14.68 -1.78 1.42
C ILE A 5 13.56 -0.75 1.49
N GLY A 6 13.25 -0.15 0.35
CA GLY A 6 12.27 0.92 0.21
C GLY A 6 12.88 2.34 0.13
N ASP A 7 14.11 2.53 0.59
CA ASP A 7 14.78 3.84 0.48
C ASP A 7 14.93 4.25 -0.98
N ILE A 8 14.72 5.54 -1.26
CA ILE A 8 15.07 6.13 -2.54
C ILE A 8 16.50 6.68 -2.43
N VAL A 9 17.34 6.18 -3.31
CA VAL A 9 18.77 6.47 -3.33
C VAL A 9 19.17 7.13 -4.64
N ARG A 10 20.21 7.96 -4.57
CA ARG A 10 20.87 8.57 -5.73
C ARG A 10 22.31 8.09 -5.80
N PHE A 11 22.77 7.78 -7.01
CA PHE A 11 24.18 7.48 -7.26
C PHE A 11 25.03 8.74 -7.15
N ILE A 12 26.18 8.64 -6.45
CA ILE A 12 27.08 9.78 -6.24
C ILE A 12 27.75 10.20 -7.54
N SER A 13 28.10 9.23 -8.37
CA SER A 13 28.83 9.43 -9.63
C SER A 13 27.94 9.76 -10.82
N GLU A 14 26.65 9.52 -10.72
CA GLU A 14 25.70 9.65 -11.84
C GLU A 14 24.40 10.34 -11.38
N LYS A 15 23.76 11.07 -12.29
CA LYS A 15 22.44 11.66 -12.03
C LYS A 15 21.33 10.63 -12.18
N MET A 16 21.43 9.53 -11.43
CA MET A 16 20.53 8.41 -11.50
C MET A 16 19.95 8.15 -10.11
N GLU A 17 18.66 7.91 -10.06
CA GLU A 17 17.91 7.59 -8.84
C GLU A 17 17.24 6.25 -8.98
N GLY A 18 17.02 5.58 -7.86
CA GLY A 18 16.30 4.32 -7.85
C GLY A 18 15.84 3.94 -6.45
N LYS A 19 14.99 2.94 -6.38
CA LYS A 19 14.46 2.41 -5.14
C LYS A 19 15.21 1.14 -4.75
N VAL A 20 15.63 1.06 -3.49
CA VAL A 20 16.26 -0.15 -2.95
C VAL A 20 15.20 -1.26 -2.85
N THR A 21 15.40 -2.35 -3.59
CA THR A 21 14.49 -3.49 -3.64
C THR A 21 15.01 -4.69 -2.86
N GLY A 22 16.33 -4.78 -2.63
CA GLY A 22 16.92 -5.88 -1.90
C GLY A 22 18.27 -5.55 -1.29
N ILE A 23 18.67 -6.29 -0.27
CA ILE A 23 19.99 -6.26 0.33
C ILE A 23 20.68 -7.57 -0.03
N ILE A 24 21.80 -7.50 -0.75
CA ILE A 24 22.58 -8.68 -1.15
C ILE A 24 23.53 -9.06 -0.03
N ASP A 25 24.26 -8.06 0.48
CA ASP A 25 25.21 -8.21 1.58
C ASP A 25 25.36 -6.89 2.35
N ASN A 26 26.31 -6.83 3.33
CA ASN A 26 26.54 -5.65 4.17
C ASN A 26 26.99 -4.40 3.40
N THR A 27 27.41 -4.54 2.17
CA THR A 27 27.99 -3.47 1.33
C THR A 27 27.28 -3.31 -0.02
N THR A 28 26.38 -4.23 -0.38
CA THR A 28 25.76 -4.28 -1.71
C THR A 28 24.24 -4.39 -1.60
N VAL A 29 23.53 -3.55 -2.33
CA VAL A 29 22.08 -3.52 -2.41
C VAL A 29 21.62 -3.61 -3.87
N ASN A 30 20.43 -4.17 -4.10
CA ASN A 30 19.75 -4.10 -5.39
C ASN A 30 18.91 -2.82 -5.44
N ILE A 31 19.01 -2.11 -6.55
CA ILE A 31 18.28 -0.87 -6.82
C ILE A 31 17.49 -1.03 -8.10
N PHE A 32 16.19 -0.83 -8.03
CA PHE A 32 15.35 -0.70 -9.21
C PHE A 32 15.45 0.73 -9.73
N VAL A 33 15.85 0.88 -10.97
CA VAL A 33 15.98 2.18 -11.65
C VAL A 33 14.86 2.30 -12.66
N ASP A 34 13.94 3.24 -12.43
CA ASP A 34 12.75 3.42 -13.25
C ASP A 34 13.08 3.75 -14.71
N ASP A 35 14.14 4.53 -14.94
CA ASP A 35 14.57 4.92 -16.28
C ASP A 35 15.00 3.73 -17.15
N TYR A 36 15.48 2.65 -16.55
CA TYR A 36 15.96 1.45 -17.24
C TYR A 36 15.01 0.26 -17.13
N GLY A 37 14.10 0.26 -16.15
CA GLY A 37 13.12 -0.79 -15.93
C GLY A 37 13.69 -2.13 -15.44
N PHE A 38 14.89 -2.13 -14.85
CA PHE A 38 15.52 -3.32 -14.25
C PHE A 38 16.30 -2.98 -12.97
N GLU A 39 16.64 -4.04 -12.22
CA GLU A 39 17.42 -3.92 -10.99
C GLU A 39 18.91 -3.96 -11.28
N ILE A 40 19.68 -3.10 -10.60
CA ILE A 40 21.14 -3.05 -10.65
C ILE A 40 21.71 -3.26 -9.24
N PRO A 41 22.71 -4.14 -9.06
CA PRO A 41 23.45 -4.22 -7.82
C PRO A 41 24.38 -3.00 -7.70
N ALA A 42 24.36 -2.32 -6.55
CA ALA A 42 25.20 -1.17 -6.28
C ALA A 42 25.81 -1.22 -4.88
N SER A 43 27.01 -0.67 -4.76
CA SER A 43 27.67 -0.54 -3.47
C SER A 43 27.02 0.56 -2.63
N THR A 44 26.81 0.28 -1.36
CA THR A 44 26.25 1.28 -0.41
C THR A 44 27.14 2.53 -0.24
N SER A 45 28.43 2.43 -0.58
CA SER A 45 29.37 3.56 -0.57
C SER A 45 29.13 4.57 -1.71
N ASP A 46 28.49 4.10 -2.80
CA ASP A 46 28.25 4.88 -4.01
C ASP A 46 26.84 5.51 -4.05
N LEU A 47 26.15 5.41 -2.93
CA LEU A 47 24.74 5.79 -2.82
C LEU A 47 24.54 6.84 -1.72
N VAL A 48 23.63 7.76 -1.99
CA VAL A 48 23.08 8.70 -1.00
C VAL A 48 21.57 8.48 -0.91
N VAL A 49 21.08 8.25 0.31
CA VAL A 49 19.63 8.20 0.58
C VAL A 49 19.07 9.62 0.47
N ILE A 50 18.17 9.84 -0.49
CA ILE A 50 17.50 11.12 -0.69
C ILE A 50 16.10 11.14 -0.08
N HIS A 51 15.46 9.99 0.05
CA HIS A 51 14.21 9.84 0.74
C HIS A 51 14.16 8.46 1.41
N SER A 52 13.83 8.46 2.69
CA SER A 52 13.64 7.23 3.46
C SER A 52 12.16 7.13 3.77
N ASP A 53 11.47 6.16 3.18
CA ASP A 53 10.06 5.90 3.49
C ASP A 53 9.84 5.41 4.93
N PHE A 54 10.94 5.36 5.71
CA PHE A 54 10.92 4.90 7.09
C PHE A 54 11.36 5.99 8.06
N THR A 55 10.43 6.83 8.49
CA THR A 55 10.54 7.51 9.79
C THR A 55 9.81 6.67 10.83
N PRO A 56 10.51 6.11 11.83
CA PRO A 56 9.85 5.66 13.05
C PRO A 56 9.51 6.91 13.88
N SER A 57 8.48 7.62 13.51
CA SER A 57 7.90 8.64 14.39
C SER A 57 6.97 7.95 15.37
N LYS A 58 7.33 8.07 16.66
CA LYS A 58 6.40 7.89 17.76
C LYS A 58 5.10 8.63 17.45
N PRO A 59 3.93 8.06 17.76
CA PRO A 59 2.67 8.73 17.53
C PRO A 59 2.53 9.88 18.51
N ASP A 60 2.74 11.10 18.06
CA ASP A 60 2.11 12.25 18.69
C ASP A 60 0.70 12.36 18.13
N SER A 61 -0.23 12.22 19.06
CA SER A 61 -1.66 12.24 18.83
C SER A 61 -2.12 13.57 18.28
N SER A 62 -2.61 13.58 17.04
CA SER A 62 -3.75 14.41 16.65
C SER A 62 -4.26 14.05 15.25
N SER A 63 -5.55 13.69 15.20
CA SER A 63 -6.43 13.54 14.05
C SER A 63 -6.10 12.41 13.05
N VAL A 64 -6.19 11.17 13.50
CA VAL A 64 -6.49 10.04 12.62
C VAL A 64 -7.98 10.08 12.34
N THR A 65 -8.37 10.49 11.14
CA THR A 65 -9.73 10.29 10.63
C THR A 65 -10.02 8.78 10.67
N GLN A 66 -11.07 8.40 11.33
CA GLN A 66 -11.39 7.02 11.67
C GLN A 66 -11.40 6.12 10.44
N VAL A 67 -10.39 5.25 10.34
CA VAL A 67 -10.48 4.03 9.53
C VAL A 67 -11.65 3.22 10.10
N GLN A 68 -12.72 3.08 9.34
CA GLN A 68 -13.81 2.19 9.75
C GLN A 68 -13.24 0.77 9.84
N LYS A 69 -13.28 0.25 11.06
CA LYS A 69 -12.78 -1.04 11.46
C LYS A 69 -13.43 -2.13 10.61
N GLY A 70 -12.68 -2.64 9.62
CA GLY A 70 -13.02 -3.90 8.97
C GLY A 70 -13.10 -5.01 10.01
N VAL A 71 -13.87 -6.03 9.72
CA VAL A 71 -14.11 -7.18 10.60
C VAL A 71 -12.86 -7.59 11.35
N THR A 72 -12.86 -7.39 12.67
CA THR A 72 -11.75 -7.74 13.56
C THR A 72 -11.66 -9.25 13.67
N MET A 73 -10.61 -9.84 13.16
CA MET A 73 -10.13 -11.15 13.60
C MET A 73 -9.08 -10.97 14.69
N GLU A 74 -9.05 -11.87 15.65
CA GLU A 74 -8.21 -11.80 16.86
C GLU A 74 -6.72 -11.59 16.52
N SER A 75 -6.09 -10.64 17.25
CA SER A 75 -4.66 -10.35 17.36
C SER A 75 -3.82 -10.31 16.08
N GLY A 76 -3.64 -9.14 15.51
CA GLY A 76 -2.50 -8.84 14.62
C GLY A 76 -2.64 -9.25 13.16
N ASP A 77 -3.73 -9.84 12.75
CA ASP A 77 -3.95 -10.46 11.46
C ASP A 77 -5.13 -9.80 10.73
N THR A 78 -4.92 -8.62 10.15
CA THR A 78 -6.03 -7.82 9.62
C THR A 78 -5.71 -7.30 8.21
N LEU A 79 -6.74 -7.23 7.35
CA LEU A 79 -6.70 -6.44 6.13
C LEU A 79 -7.34 -5.07 6.40
N TYR A 80 -6.68 -4.02 5.93
CA TYR A 80 -7.25 -2.67 5.95
C TYR A 80 -7.45 -2.18 4.53
N PHE A 81 -8.50 -1.41 4.32
CA PHE A 81 -8.68 -0.61 3.12
C PHE A 81 -8.48 0.86 3.49
N ALA A 82 -7.46 1.47 2.92
CA ALA A 82 -7.08 2.84 3.22
C ALA A 82 -7.40 3.77 2.04
N ILE A 83 -7.84 4.98 2.37
CA ILE A 83 -8.09 6.08 1.43
C ILE A 83 -7.25 7.25 1.92
N VAL A 84 -6.30 7.69 1.11
CA VAL A 84 -5.31 8.70 1.48
C VAL A 84 -5.36 9.86 0.49
N PRO A 85 -5.64 11.10 0.92
CA PRO A 85 -5.56 12.26 0.04
C PRO A 85 -4.10 12.61 -0.26
N ASP A 86 -3.80 13.01 -1.48
CA ASP A 86 -2.48 13.51 -1.89
C ASP A 86 -2.16 14.89 -1.29
N ASN A 87 -3.20 15.66 -0.91
CA ASN A 87 -3.05 16.97 -0.29
C ASN A 87 -4.03 17.16 0.88
N PHE A 88 -3.54 17.01 2.09
CA PHE A 88 -4.33 17.18 3.32
C PHE A 88 -4.78 18.63 3.58
N ASN A 89 -4.18 19.62 2.93
CA ASN A 89 -4.54 21.03 3.10
C ASN A 89 -5.69 21.48 2.21
N ASN A 90 -6.02 20.70 1.16
CA ASN A 90 -7.10 21.00 0.23
C ASN A 90 -7.82 19.71 -0.18
N LEU A 91 -8.58 19.14 0.73
CA LEU A 91 -9.29 17.87 0.53
C LEU A 91 -10.27 17.88 -0.65
N PRO A 92 -11.05 18.96 -0.91
CA PRO A 92 -12.00 18.98 -2.03
C PRO A 92 -11.38 18.82 -3.42
N ASP A 93 -10.15 19.29 -3.60
CA ASP A 93 -9.41 19.23 -4.86
C ASP A 93 -8.34 18.14 -4.87
N SER A 94 -8.21 17.39 -3.77
CA SER A 94 -7.27 16.29 -3.65
C SER A 94 -7.66 15.11 -4.54
N ARG A 95 -6.64 14.37 -4.95
CA ARG A 95 -6.82 13.00 -5.42
C ARG A 95 -6.67 12.07 -4.22
N TYR A 96 -7.43 11.00 -4.26
CA TYR A 96 -7.46 10.00 -3.19
C TYR A 96 -6.85 8.71 -3.70
N GLU A 97 -5.76 8.31 -3.10
CA GLU A 97 -5.11 7.04 -3.36
C GLU A 97 -5.73 5.95 -2.48
N LEU A 98 -6.14 4.86 -3.10
CA LEU A 98 -6.75 3.72 -2.44
C LEU A 98 -5.72 2.61 -2.29
N PHE A 99 -5.64 2.05 -1.10
CA PHE A 99 -4.70 0.97 -0.78
C PHE A 99 -5.40 -0.19 -0.09
N LEU A 100 -4.94 -1.40 -0.40
CA LEU A 100 -5.16 -2.58 0.42
C LEU A 100 -3.90 -2.82 1.27
N VAL A 101 -4.05 -2.80 2.58
CA VAL A 101 -2.95 -3.06 3.53
C VAL A 101 -3.13 -4.47 4.08
N ASN A 102 -2.16 -5.32 3.82
CA ASN A 102 -2.13 -6.69 4.33
C ASN A 102 -1.20 -6.75 5.56
N ASP A 103 -1.80 -6.61 6.74
CA ASP A 103 -1.12 -6.75 8.04
C ASP A 103 -1.20 -8.20 8.53
N THR A 104 -1.05 -9.16 7.62
CA THR A 104 -1.07 -10.59 7.94
C THR A 104 0.24 -11.26 7.55
N GLN A 105 0.49 -12.44 8.10
CA GLN A 105 1.65 -13.27 7.79
C GLN A 105 1.43 -14.19 6.57
N GLN A 106 0.40 -13.94 5.77
CA GLN A 106 0.06 -14.72 4.59
C GLN A 106 -0.14 -13.80 3.38
N THR A 107 0.20 -14.30 2.20
CA THR A 107 -0.15 -13.58 0.96
C THR A 107 -1.66 -13.53 0.80
N CYS A 108 -2.19 -12.34 0.60
CA CYS A 108 -3.61 -12.10 0.31
C CYS A 108 -3.81 -12.08 -1.21
N LEU A 109 -4.66 -12.97 -1.73
CA LEU A 109 -5.17 -12.91 -3.09
C LEU A 109 -6.51 -12.19 -3.05
N TYR A 110 -6.65 -11.06 -3.75
CA TYR A 110 -7.80 -10.19 -3.60
C TYR A 110 -8.49 -9.85 -4.92
N SER A 111 -9.76 -9.52 -4.81
CA SER A 111 -10.57 -8.86 -5.83
C SER A 111 -11.33 -7.70 -5.20
N ILE A 112 -11.27 -6.54 -5.81
CA ILE A 112 -11.91 -5.31 -5.32
C ILE A 112 -12.80 -4.73 -6.43
N ALA A 113 -14.02 -4.39 -6.06
CA ALA A 113 -15.00 -3.79 -6.95
C ALA A 113 -15.71 -2.60 -6.29
N PHE A 114 -16.04 -1.58 -7.06
CA PHE A 114 -16.95 -0.52 -6.62
C PHE A 114 -18.40 -0.95 -6.81
N ARG A 115 -19.24 -0.65 -5.82
CA ARG A 115 -20.68 -0.84 -5.92
C ARG A 115 -21.38 0.46 -6.31
N HIS A 116 -22.12 0.41 -7.41
CA HIS A 116 -22.97 1.48 -7.93
C HIS A 116 -24.43 1.01 -7.91
N GLY A 117 -25.15 1.28 -6.82
CA GLY A 117 -26.49 0.72 -6.60
C GLY A 117 -26.47 -0.82 -6.52
N GLU A 118 -27.11 -1.48 -7.48
CA GLU A 118 -27.15 -2.95 -7.58
C GLU A 118 -26.00 -3.56 -8.42
N LYS A 119 -25.17 -2.73 -9.05
CA LYS A 119 -24.11 -3.18 -9.95
C LYS A 119 -22.73 -3.05 -9.30
N TYR A 120 -21.84 -3.98 -9.66
CA TYR A 120 -20.44 -3.97 -9.27
C TYR A 120 -19.55 -3.75 -10.48
N SER A 121 -18.53 -2.90 -10.31
CA SER A 121 -17.49 -2.66 -11.30
C SER A 121 -16.15 -3.05 -10.70
N GLY A 122 -15.51 -4.10 -11.22
CA GLY A 122 -14.18 -4.52 -10.80
C GLY A 122 -13.16 -3.42 -11.08
N ILE A 123 -12.32 -3.13 -10.08
CA ILE A 123 -11.30 -2.08 -10.17
C ILE A 123 -9.89 -2.61 -10.03
N SER A 124 -9.69 -3.64 -9.23
CA SER A 124 -8.38 -4.24 -9.02
C SER A 124 -8.52 -5.69 -8.58
N ALA A 125 -7.57 -6.52 -9.00
CA ALA A 125 -7.40 -7.87 -8.48
C ALA A 125 -5.92 -8.24 -8.55
N GLY A 126 -5.45 -9.01 -7.57
CA GLY A 126 -4.04 -9.38 -7.52
C GLY A 126 -3.67 -10.10 -6.24
N ASN A 127 -2.40 -9.96 -5.89
CA ASN A 127 -1.86 -10.47 -4.64
C ASN A 127 -1.19 -9.35 -3.86
N CYS A 128 -1.36 -9.37 -2.55
CA CYS A 128 -0.70 -8.49 -1.60
C CYS A 128 0.13 -9.34 -0.65
N ASN A 129 1.43 -9.10 -0.61
CA ASN A 129 2.35 -9.89 0.20
C ASN A 129 2.10 -9.69 1.70
N PRO A 130 2.61 -10.56 2.57
CA PRO A 130 2.59 -10.33 4.02
C PRO A 130 3.19 -8.97 4.37
N ASP A 131 2.64 -8.31 5.40
CA ASP A 131 3.11 -7.03 5.94
C ASP A 131 3.38 -5.96 4.86
N SER A 132 2.50 -5.88 3.85
CA SER A 132 2.68 -4.96 2.74
C SER A 132 1.42 -4.19 2.35
N THR A 133 1.63 -3.11 1.60
CA THR A 133 0.58 -2.23 1.09
C THR A 133 0.53 -2.33 -0.43
N CYS A 134 -0.66 -2.58 -0.98
CA CYS A 134 -0.88 -2.69 -2.41
C CYS A 134 -1.72 -1.51 -2.91
N PRO A 135 -1.23 -0.71 -3.86
CA PRO A 135 -2.01 0.36 -4.45
C PRO A 135 -3.15 -0.23 -5.31
N ILE A 136 -4.35 0.34 -5.17
CA ILE A 136 -5.54 -0.08 -5.89
C ILE A 136 -5.87 0.88 -7.03
N GLY A 137 -5.71 2.18 -6.78
CA GLY A 137 -5.95 3.21 -7.78
C GLY A 137 -6.07 4.59 -7.16
N THR A 138 -6.17 5.60 -8.03
CA THR A 138 -6.27 7.01 -7.62
C THR A 138 -7.54 7.62 -8.22
N TYR A 139 -8.34 8.28 -7.39
CA TYR A 139 -9.65 8.83 -7.75
C TYR A 139 -9.80 10.25 -7.25
N SER A 140 -10.58 11.08 -7.95
CA SER A 140 -11.00 12.38 -7.41
C SER A 140 -12.19 12.22 -6.47
N LEU A 141 -12.41 13.20 -5.60
CA LEU A 141 -13.59 13.20 -4.72
C LEU A 141 -14.90 13.14 -5.56
N LYS A 142 -14.91 13.79 -6.72
CA LYS A 142 -16.05 13.77 -7.64
C LYS A 142 -16.34 12.37 -8.19
N ASP A 143 -15.31 11.59 -8.52
CA ASP A 143 -15.47 10.22 -9.00
C ASP A 143 -16.05 9.32 -7.89
N ILE A 144 -15.60 9.54 -6.65
CA ILE A 144 -16.09 8.80 -5.48
C ILE A 144 -17.55 9.18 -5.19
N ASP A 145 -17.87 10.47 -5.18
CA ASP A 145 -19.21 11.00 -4.83
C ASP A 145 -20.26 10.70 -5.93
N ALA A 146 -19.82 10.66 -7.19
CA ALA A 146 -20.68 10.48 -8.35
C ALA A 146 -21.43 9.13 -8.43
N GLY A 147 -21.12 8.19 -7.53
CA GLY A 147 -21.88 6.93 -7.54
C GLY A 147 -21.26 5.76 -6.78
N ILE A 148 -20.09 5.89 -6.23
CA ILE A 148 -19.48 4.80 -5.45
C ILE A 148 -20.16 4.76 -4.07
N LYS A 149 -21.03 3.78 -3.88
CA LYS A 149 -21.74 3.58 -2.59
C LYS A 149 -20.92 2.79 -1.59
N ALA A 150 -20.13 1.86 -2.09
CA ALA A 150 -19.28 1.01 -1.27
C ALA A 150 -18.17 0.37 -2.10
N VAL A 151 -17.14 -0.08 -1.42
CA VAL A 151 -16.09 -0.96 -1.94
C VAL A 151 -16.39 -2.37 -1.48
N HIS A 152 -16.53 -3.28 -2.42
CA HIS A 152 -16.67 -4.71 -2.18
C HIS A 152 -15.30 -5.38 -2.30
N ILE A 153 -14.89 -6.08 -1.27
CA ILE A 153 -13.59 -6.73 -1.15
C ILE A 153 -13.79 -8.22 -0.93
N GLN A 154 -13.19 -9.02 -1.79
CA GLN A 154 -13.07 -10.47 -1.59
C GLN A 154 -11.60 -10.81 -1.47
N ALA A 155 -11.25 -11.65 -0.50
CA ALA A 155 -9.86 -12.04 -0.26
C ALA A 155 -9.76 -13.48 0.24
N ILE A 156 -8.74 -14.18 -0.27
CA ILE A 156 -8.31 -15.49 0.22
C ILE A 156 -6.84 -15.42 0.58
N PHE A 157 -6.40 -16.28 1.50
CA PHE A 157 -5.04 -16.24 2.03
C PHE A 157 -4.26 -17.47 1.60
N PHE A 158 -2.99 -17.25 1.27
CA PHE A 158 -2.06 -18.29 0.86
C PHE A 158 -0.73 -18.15 1.59
N LYS A 159 -0.19 -19.29 2.05
CA LYS A 159 1.17 -19.40 2.56
C LYS A 159 1.78 -20.70 2.05
N LYS A 160 2.99 -20.61 1.50
CA LYS A 160 3.71 -21.81 1.06
C LYS A 160 4.12 -22.66 2.28
N GLY A 161 3.87 -23.96 2.23
CA GLY A 161 4.19 -24.89 3.31
C GLY A 161 3.00 -25.20 4.22
N SER A 162 3.29 -25.69 5.43
CA SER A 162 2.25 -26.03 6.42
C SER A 162 1.68 -24.76 7.04
N THR A 163 0.37 -24.61 6.96
CA THR A 163 -0.36 -23.47 7.56
C THR A 163 -1.79 -23.89 7.89
N THR A 164 -2.40 -23.22 8.85
CA THR A 164 -3.82 -23.36 9.13
C THR A 164 -4.61 -22.56 8.09
N PRO A 165 -5.58 -23.16 7.41
CA PRO A 165 -6.45 -22.43 6.48
C PRO A 165 -7.18 -21.28 7.19
N ARG A 166 -7.26 -20.13 6.52
CA ARG A 166 -8.04 -18.98 6.97
C ARG A 166 -9.37 -18.93 6.23
N THR A 167 -10.37 -18.43 6.92
CA THR A 167 -11.67 -18.15 6.29
C THR A 167 -11.50 -17.06 5.25
N PRO A 168 -12.02 -17.24 4.02
CA PRO A 168 -12.08 -16.18 3.04
C PRO A 168 -12.80 -14.95 3.60
N ILE A 169 -12.34 -13.78 3.21
CA ILE A 169 -12.98 -12.51 3.56
C ILE A 169 -13.87 -12.10 2.39
N GLU A 170 -15.10 -11.78 2.71
CA GLU A 170 -16.01 -11.03 1.85
C GLU A 170 -16.57 -9.87 2.68
N ALA A 171 -16.26 -8.65 2.27
CA ALA A 171 -16.63 -7.46 3.02
C ALA A 171 -17.08 -6.35 2.09
N GLU A 172 -18.02 -5.55 2.56
CA GLU A 172 -18.44 -4.31 1.92
C GLU A 172 -18.12 -3.14 2.84
N VAL A 173 -17.26 -2.25 2.37
CA VAL A 173 -16.87 -1.02 3.06
C VAL A 173 -17.64 0.15 2.45
N LYS A 174 -18.54 0.75 3.21
CA LYS A 174 -19.25 1.96 2.77
C LYS A 174 -18.31 3.16 2.77
N ILE A 175 -18.30 3.89 1.66
CA ILE A 175 -17.56 5.15 1.58
C ILE A 175 -18.53 6.28 1.95
N ASN A 176 -18.12 7.07 2.93
CA ASN A 176 -18.84 8.29 3.33
C ASN A 176 -17.96 9.49 2.97
N THR A 177 -18.30 10.17 1.89
CA THR A 177 -17.56 11.34 1.39
C THR A 177 -17.63 12.56 2.31
N CYS A 178 -18.60 12.61 3.24
CA CYS A 178 -18.63 13.65 4.26
C CYS A 178 -17.51 13.52 5.31
N LEU A 179 -16.76 12.40 5.29
CA LEU A 179 -15.64 12.13 6.20
C LEU A 179 -14.29 12.24 5.49
N LEU A 180 -14.26 12.47 4.18
CA LEU A 180 -13.10 12.75 3.38
C LEU A 180 -12.97 14.27 3.16
#